data_82835ae2bcd4e7a027477819e9c2b432
#
_entry.id   82835ae2bcd4e7a027477819e9c2b432
#
_cell.length_a   1.000
_cell.length_b   1.000
_cell.length_c   1.000
_cell.angle_alpha   90.00
_cell.angle_beta   90.00
_cell.angle_gamma   90.00
#
_symmetry.space_group_name_H-M   'P 1'
#
loop_
_entity.id
_entity.type
_entity.pdbx_description
1 polymer ?
#
loop_
_entity_poly.entity_id
_entity_poly.type
_entity_poly.pdbx_seq_one_letter_code
_entity_poly.pdbx_strand_id
1 'polypeptide(L)'
;YINTGAFPYATRFVDNSLAHSQYLEGIYNTVLVKDVMMRENLKDITLVKSLASFLASNVGSPVSAKKIADTLTSNGRPTGSATVDTYLEALTDAYLFYKVNRYDIKGKMHLKSESKYYICDTGLRNMILGTTNKDIGHQIENIVYLELLRRGYTINIGKSGRGTEVDFVAIRDKKTEYYQVSASVLDESTLERELTPLKQIKDSYPKFLIT
;
A
#
# COMPACT_ATOMS: atom_id res chain seq x y z
N TYR A 1 14.72 4.48 -7.83
CA TYR A 1 13.91 4.04 -6.71
C TYR A 1 12.63 3.35 -7.19
N ILE A 2 11.79 4.00 -8.01
CA ILE A 2 10.53 3.44 -8.52
C ILE A 2 10.74 2.07 -9.17
N ASN A 3 11.78 1.92 -9.99
CA ASN A 3 12.03 0.70 -10.75
C ASN A 3 12.77 -0.38 -9.97
N THR A 4 13.70 0.02 -9.10
CA THR A 4 14.66 -0.90 -8.48
C THR A 4 14.46 -1.09 -6.97
N GLY A 5 13.61 -0.26 -6.35
CA GLY A 5 13.42 -0.28 -4.90
C GLY A 5 14.58 0.35 -4.13
N ALA A 6 14.58 0.11 -2.83
CA ALA A 6 15.51 0.71 -1.87
C ALA A 6 16.20 -0.31 -0.95
N PHE A 7 16.10 -1.60 -1.19
CA PHE A 7 16.88 -2.57 -0.43
C PHE A 7 18.37 -2.25 -0.58
N PRO A 8 19.13 -1.99 0.51
CA PRO A 8 20.48 -1.46 0.41
C PRO A 8 21.43 -2.34 -0.41
N TYR A 9 21.31 -3.65 -0.29
CA TYR A 9 22.17 -4.57 -1.05
C TYR A 9 21.73 -4.72 -2.51
N ALA A 10 20.44 -4.54 -2.82
CA ALA A 10 19.94 -4.59 -4.19
C ALA A 10 20.56 -3.51 -5.08
N THR A 11 20.96 -2.36 -4.50
CA THR A 11 21.61 -1.27 -5.24
C THR A 11 22.95 -1.69 -5.90
N ARG A 12 23.59 -2.76 -5.42
CA ARG A 12 24.81 -3.29 -6.02
C ARG A 12 24.58 -4.00 -7.36
N PHE A 13 23.34 -4.32 -7.67
CA PHE A 13 22.95 -5.08 -8.87
C PHE A 13 22.14 -4.25 -9.87
N VAL A 14 22.10 -2.91 -9.73
CA VAL A 14 21.26 -2.02 -10.58
C VAL A 14 21.61 -2.20 -12.08
N ASP A 15 22.89 -2.40 -12.39
CA ASP A 15 23.38 -2.61 -13.76
C ASP A 15 23.22 -4.06 -14.26
N ASN A 16 22.79 -4.97 -13.40
CA ASN A 16 22.53 -6.38 -13.71
C ASN A 16 21.11 -6.77 -13.31
N SER A 17 20.19 -6.60 -14.23
CA SER A 17 18.76 -6.84 -14.00
C SER A 17 18.44 -8.26 -13.53
N LEU A 18 19.17 -9.27 -14.02
CA LEU A 18 18.98 -10.67 -13.63
C LEU A 18 19.41 -10.88 -12.17
N ALA A 19 20.60 -10.43 -11.79
CA ALA A 19 21.11 -10.56 -10.42
C ALA A 19 20.24 -9.77 -9.44
N HIS A 20 19.76 -8.58 -9.84
CA HIS A 20 18.83 -7.77 -9.06
C HIS A 20 17.51 -8.50 -8.80
N SER A 21 16.88 -9.05 -9.84
CA SER A 21 15.65 -9.82 -9.73
C SER A 21 15.83 -11.08 -8.86
N GLN A 22 16.88 -11.84 -9.06
CA GLN A 22 17.19 -13.04 -8.26
C GLN A 22 17.40 -12.71 -6.78
N TYR A 23 18.06 -11.59 -6.48
CA TYR A 23 18.24 -11.12 -5.10
C TYR A 23 16.90 -10.78 -4.43
N LEU A 24 16.04 -10.02 -5.11
CA LEU A 24 14.70 -9.68 -4.60
C LEU A 24 13.80 -10.91 -4.45
N GLU A 25 13.86 -11.83 -5.39
CA GLU A 25 13.16 -13.11 -5.32
C GLU A 25 13.61 -13.96 -4.11
N GLY A 26 14.91 -13.96 -3.82
CA GLY A 26 15.47 -14.60 -2.64
C GLY A 26 14.92 -14.02 -1.34
N ILE A 27 14.86 -12.68 -1.23
CA ILE A 27 14.24 -12.00 -0.09
C ILE A 27 12.76 -12.39 0.02
N TYR A 28 12.01 -12.25 -1.06
CA TYR A 28 10.57 -12.52 -1.08
C TYR A 28 10.26 -13.97 -0.66
N ASN A 29 10.94 -14.95 -1.24
CA ASN A 29 10.73 -16.35 -0.88
C ASN A 29 11.12 -16.63 0.58
N THR A 30 12.18 -15.99 1.09
CA THR A 30 12.59 -16.15 2.49
C THR A 30 11.53 -15.59 3.44
N VAL A 31 11.03 -14.39 3.18
CA VAL A 31 9.95 -13.77 3.99
C VAL A 31 8.68 -14.61 3.93
N LEU A 32 8.25 -15.04 2.74
CA LEU A 32 7.04 -15.85 2.60
C LEU A 32 7.14 -17.17 3.36
N VAL A 33 8.26 -17.87 3.27
CA VAL A 33 8.39 -19.18 3.92
C VAL A 33 8.61 -19.04 5.42
N LYS A 34 9.56 -18.21 5.86
CA LYS A 34 9.95 -18.13 7.27
C LYS A 34 9.01 -17.26 8.10
N ASP A 35 8.68 -16.08 7.61
CA ASP A 35 7.96 -15.11 8.41
C ASP A 35 6.44 -15.18 8.23
N VAL A 36 5.96 -15.56 7.04
CA VAL A 36 4.52 -15.70 6.80
C VAL A 36 4.05 -17.12 7.10
N MET A 37 4.61 -18.13 6.42
CA MET A 37 4.11 -19.50 6.52
C MET A 37 4.43 -20.16 7.86
N MET A 38 5.71 -20.14 8.29
CA MET A 38 6.13 -20.85 9.50
C MET A 38 5.64 -20.17 10.78
N ARG A 39 5.73 -18.85 10.87
CA ARG A 39 5.32 -18.12 12.06
C ARG A 39 3.83 -18.26 12.33
N GLU A 40 3.01 -18.12 11.29
CA GLU A 40 1.56 -18.17 11.38
C GLU A 40 0.97 -19.58 11.15
N ASN A 41 1.84 -20.60 11.01
CA ASN A 41 1.42 -22.00 10.75
C ASN A 41 0.45 -22.13 9.56
N LEU A 42 0.65 -21.33 8.52
CA LEU A 42 -0.16 -21.36 7.31
C LEU A 42 0.26 -22.53 6.43
N LYS A 43 -0.69 -23.13 5.73
CA LYS A 43 -0.44 -24.34 4.93
C LYS A 43 -0.48 -24.09 3.43
N ASP A 44 -1.14 -23.02 2.98
CA ASP A 44 -1.40 -22.77 1.57
C ASP A 44 -0.51 -21.66 1.01
N ILE A 45 0.71 -22.01 0.62
CA ILE A 45 1.68 -21.09 0.00
C ILE A 45 1.14 -20.46 -1.30
N THR A 46 0.29 -21.20 -2.04
CA THR A 46 -0.28 -20.69 -3.29
C THR A 46 -1.27 -19.56 -3.01
N LEU A 47 -2.06 -19.69 -1.94
CA LEU A 47 -2.95 -18.61 -1.50
C LEU A 47 -2.16 -17.38 -1.04
N VAL A 48 -1.10 -17.57 -0.25
CA VAL A 48 -0.21 -16.47 0.18
C VAL A 48 0.35 -15.73 -1.04
N LYS A 49 0.91 -16.45 -2.03
CA LYS A 49 1.46 -15.85 -3.25
C LYS A 49 0.39 -15.11 -4.07
N SER A 50 -0.80 -15.69 -4.19
CA SER A 50 -1.91 -15.06 -4.89
C SER A 50 -2.35 -13.75 -4.21
N LEU A 51 -2.45 -13.76 -2.87
CA LEU A 51 -2.80 -12.56 -2.10
C LEU A 51 -1.70 -11.50 -2.16
N ALA A 52 -0.42 -11.89 -2.07
CA ALA A 52 0.70 -10.97 -2.22
C ALA A 52 0.70 -10.31 -3.61
N SER A 53 0.49 -11.07 -4.67
CA SER A 53 0.37 -10.54 -6.03
C SER A 53 -0.85 -9.63 -6.19
N PHE A 54 -1.99 -10.01 -5.61
CA PHE A 54 -3.19 -9.17 -5.60
C PHE A 54 -2.94 -7.82 -4.89
N LEU A 55 -2.34 -7.83 -3.69
CA LEU A 55 -2.03 -6.60 -2.96
C LEU A 55 -1.01 -5.75 -3.72
N ALA A 56 0.03 -6.36 -4.31
CA ALA A 56 1.02 -5.64 -5.10
C ALA A 56 0.40 -4.95 -6.33
N SER A 57 -0.59 -5.59 -6.98
CA SER A 57 -1.30 -5.00 -8.12
C SER A 57 -2.33 -3.93 -7.72
N ASN A 58 -2.78 -3.92 -6.44
CA ASN A 58 -3.78 -3.00 -5.91
C ASN A 58 -3.22 -2.07 -4.83
N VAL A 59 -1.92 -1.78 -4.85
CA VAL A 59 -1.29 -0.84 -3.92
C VAL A 59 -2.03 0.50 -3.96
N GLY A 60 -2.34 1.07 -2.78
CA GLY A 60 -3.07 2.33 -2.66
C GLY A 60 -4.57 2.25 -2.98
N SER A 61 -5.07 1.10 -3.42
CA SER A 61 -6.50 0.91 -3.69
C SER A 61 -7.24 0.33 -2.47
N PRO A 62 -8.53 0.67 -2.26
CA PRO A 62 -9.33 0.09 -1.19
C PRO A 62 -9.55 -1.42 -1.37
N VAL A 63 -9.23 -2.18 -0.35
CA VAL A 63 -9.31 -3.65 -0.34
C VAL A 63 -10.16 -4.13 0.84
N SER A 64 -11.01 -5.13 0.60
CA SER A 64 -11.68 -5.87 1.66
C SER A 64 -11.49 -7.37 1.48
N ALA A 65 -11.30 -8.10 2.58
CA ALA A 65 -11.16 -9.55 2.57
C ALA A 65 -12.38 -10.24 1.94
N LYS A 66 -13.57 -9.68 2.13
CA LYS A 66 -14.80 -10.19 1.50
C LYS A 66 -14.72 -10.13 -0.03
N LYS A 67 -14.36 -8.98 -0.61
CA LYS A 67 -14.21 -8.85 -2.08
C LYS A 67 -13.17 -9.81 -2.64
N ILE A 68 -12.05 -9.99 -1.92
CA ILE A 68 -11.01 -10.95 -2.33
C ILE A 68 -11.56 -12.37 -2.30
N ALA A 69 -12.24 -12.77 -1.21
CA ALA A 69 -12.83 -14.08 -1.05
C ALA A 69 -13.86 -14.38 -2.14
N ASP A 70 -14.73 -13.41 -2.46
CA ASP A 70 -15.72 -13.51 -3.53
C ASP A 70 -15.04 -13.70 -4.90
N THR A 71 -13.95 -12.94 -5.16
CA THR A 71 -13.17 -13.07 -6.40
C THR A 71 -12.46 -14.44 -6.51
N LEU A 72 -11.84 -14.91 -5.42
CA LEU A 72 -11.20 -16.23 -5.39
C LEU A 72 -12.22 -17.36 -5.63
N THR A 73 -13.38 -17.25 -5.00
CA THR A 73 -14.46 -18.23 -5.15
C THR A 73 -15.00 -18.25 -6.59
N SER A 74 -15.23 -17.10 -7.21
CA SER A 74 -15.68 -17.01 -8.61
C SER A 74 -14.64 -17.55 -9.61
N ASN A 75 -13.36 -17.51 -9.24
CA ASN A 75 -12.26 -18.07 -10.02
C ASN A 75 -12.01 -19.57 -9.72
N GLY A 76 -12.97 -20.25 -9.11
CA GLY A 76 -12.91 -21.69 -8.85
C GLY A 76 -12.10 -22.08 -7.61
N ARG A 77 -11.77 -21.12 -6.74
CA ARG A 77 -11.07 -21.36 -5.47
C ARG A 77 -11.90 -20.90 -4.29
N PRO A 78 -12.84 -21.71 -3.79
CA PRO A 78 -13.66 -21.36 -2.65
C PRO A 78 -12.81 -21.01 -1.42
N THR A 79 -12.92 -19.76 -0.96
CA THR A 79 -12.12 -19.24 0.16
C THR A 79 -13.00 -18.35 1.02
N GLY A 80 -13.03 -18.59 2.33
CA GLY A 80 -13.78 -17.77 3.27
C GLY A 80 -13.07 -16.42 3.55
N SER A 81 -13.83 -15.37 3.82
CA SER A 81 -13.27 -14.04 4.15
C SER A 81 -12.40 -14.06 5.40
N ALA A 82 -12.77 -14.88 6.41
CA ALA A 82 -11.94 -15.04 7.62
C ALA A 82 -10.55 -15.64 7.31
N THR A 83 -10.49 -16.61 6.38
CA THR A 83 -9.23 -17.17 5.92
C THR A 83 -8.39 -16.09 5.19
N VAL A 84 -9.03 -15.31 4.30
CA VAL A 84 -8.35 -14.21 3.62
C VAL A 84 -7.80 -13.19 4.64
N ASP A 85 -8.59 -12.80 5.66
CA ASP A 85 -8.14 -11.88 6.70
C ASP A 85 -6.90 -12.40 7.43
N THR A 86 -6.89 -13.68 7.86
CA THR A 86 -5.73 -14.30 8.51
C THR A 86 -4.47 -14.22 7.64
N TYR A 87 -4.60 -14.48 6.34
CA TYR A 87 -3.46 -14.43 5.42
C TYR A 87 -2.99 -13.01 5.12
N LEU A 88 -3.93 -12.04 5.08
CA LEU A 88 -3.58 -10.62 4.95
C LEU A 88 -2.86 -10.11 6.20
N GLU A 89 -3.30 -10.53 7.40
CA GLU A 89 -2.62 -10.24 8.67
C GLU A 89 -1.20 -10.79 8.66
N ALA A 90 -1.01 -12.05 8.29
CA ALA A 90 0.31 -12.66 8.19
C ALA A 90 1.27 -11.91 7.25
N LEU A 91 0.77 -11.41 6.12
CA LEU A 91 1.55 -10.59 5.19
C LEU A 91 1.93 -9.22 5.77
N THR A 92 1.07 -8.65 6.62
CA THR A 92 1.36 -7.37 7.32
C THR A 92 2.27 -7.56 8.51
N ASP A 93 2.15 -8.65 9.26
CA ASP A 93 2.99 -8.97 10.43
C ASP A 93 4.43 -9.32 10.00
N ALA A 94 4.59 -9.83 8.78
CA ALA A 94 5.90 -10.02 8.14
C ALA A 94 6.48 -8.74 7.54
N TYR A 95 5.83 -7.58 7.69
CA TYR A 95 6.22 -6.29 7.10
C TYR A 95 6.40 -6.30 5.58
N LEU A 96 5.81 -7.27 4.89
CA LEU A 96 5.80 -7.27 3.42
C LEU A 96 4.82 -6.22 2.87
N PHE A 97 3.70 -6.04 3.57
CA PHE A 97 2.73 -4.99 3.32
C PHE A 97 2.38 -4.24 4.61
N TYR A 98 1.97 -3.00 4.45
CA TYR A 98 1.45 -2.15 5.51
C TYR A 98 -0.03 -1.90 5.29
N LYS A 99 -0.85 -2.29 6.25
CA LYS A 99 -2.29 -2.02 6.25
C LYS A 99 -2.57 -0.64 6.81
N VAL A 100 -3.24 0.20 6.04
CA VAL A 100 -3.61 1.57 6.44
C VAL A 100 -5.13 1.69 6.50
N ASN A 101 -5.62 2.05 7.68
CA ASN A 101 -7.03 2.15 7.93
C ASN A 101 -7.58 3.53 7.54
N ARG A 102 -8.88 3.59 7.31
CA ARG A 102 -9.59 4.85 7.08
C ARG A 102 -9.85 5.59 8.38
N TYR A 103 -9.74 6.90 8.31
CA TYR A 103 -9.96 7.83 9.39
C TYR A 103 -10.97 8.90 8.98
N ASP A 104 -12.05 9.02 9.74
CA ASP A 104 -13.01 10.11 9.56
C ASP A 104 -12.39 11.40 10.11
N ILE A 105 -12.06 12.33 9.21
CA ILE A 105 -11.43 13.61 9.54
C ILE A 105 -12.37 14.45 10.44
N LYS A 106 -13.68 14.41 10.19
CA LYS A 106 -14.67 15.18 10.94
C LYS A 106 -14.97 14.55 12.30
N GLY A 107 -15.19 13.25 12.32
CA GLY A 107 -15.51 12.49 13.54
C GLY A 107 -14.28 12.15 14.38
N LYS A 108 -13.08 12.35 13.86
CA LYS A 108 -11.80 12.01 14.50
C LYS A 108 -11.75 10.55 15.01
N MET A 109 -12.25 9.62 14.21
CA MET A 109 -12.36 8.21 14.56
C MET A 109 -11.96 7.30 13.41
N HIS A 110 -11.44 6.12 13.77
CA HIS A 110 -11.14 5.08 12.78
C HIS A 110 -12.42 4.44 12.26
N LEU A 111 -12.48 4.24 10.94
CA LEU A 111 -13.62 3.59 10.29
C LEU A 111 -13.33 2.10 10.10
N LYS A 112 -14.31 1.26 10.46
CA LYS A 112 -14.31 -0.19 10.17
C LYS A 112 -14.73 -0.42 8.71
N SER A 113 -13.93 0.03 7.76
CA SER A 113 -14.20 -0.09 6.32
C SER A 113 -13.00 -0.65 5.59
N GLU A 114 -13.08 -0.75 4.26
CA GLU A 114 -11.96 -1.15 3.41
C GLU A 114 -10.68 -0.41 3.78
N SER A 115 -9.58 -1.15 3.89
CA SER A 115 -8.23 -0.59 4.14
C SER A 115 -7.47 -0.48 2.82
N LYS A 116 -6.46 0.39 2.77
CA LYS A 116 -5.46 0.36 1.70
C LYS A 116 -4.23 -0.41 2.18
N TYR A 117 -3.49 -0.98 1.22
CA TYR A 117 -2.25 -1.70 1.50
C TYR A 117 -1.12 -1.07 0.68
N TYR A 118 0.04 -0.90 1.33
CA TYR A 118 1.26 -0.39 0.72
C TYR A 118 2.36 -1.43 0.88
N ILE A 119 3.15 -1.65 -0.17
CA ILE A 119 4.25 -2.61 -0.12
C ILE A 119 5.52 -1.97 0.44
N CYS A 120 6.33 -2.76 1.13
CA CYS A 120 7.56 -2.28 1.79
C CYS A 120 8.63 -1.78 0.82
N ASP A 121 8.59 -2.19 -0.44
CA ASP A 121 9.59 -1.82 -1.44
C ASP A 121 9.03 -1.90 -2.86
N THR A 122 9.30 -0.88 -3.70
CA THR A 122 8.79 -0.81 -5.08
C THR A 122 9.50 -1.77 -6.01
N GLY A 123 10.77 -2.08 -5.78
CA GLY A 123 11.49 -3.09 -6.55
C GLY A 123 10.91 -4.48 -6.32
N LEU A 124 10.56 -4.78 -5.06
CA LEU A 124 9.87 -6.02 -4.71
C LEU A 124 8.50 -6.13 -5.38
N ARG A 125 7.73 -5.01 -5.42
CA ARG A 125 6.48 -4.94 -6.18
C ARG A 125 6.69 -5.29 -7.65
N ASN A 126 7.68 -4.67 -8.27
CA ASN A 126 7.98 -4.87 -9.69
C ASN A 126 8.43 -6.31 -9.97
N MET A 127 9.18 -6.93 -9.06
CA MET A 127 9.56 -8.34 -9.15
C MET A 127 8.32 -9.26 -9.05
N ILE A 128 7.39 -9.00 -8.12
CA ILE A 128 6.18 -9.82 -7.93
C ILE A 128 5.27 -9.76 -9.16
N LEU A 129 5.14 -8.58 -9.79
CA LEU A 129 4.20 -8.34 -10.89
C LEU A 129 4.82 -8.48 -12.28
N GLY A 130 6.14 -8.58 -12.38
CA GLY A 130 6.85 -8.27 -13.61
C GLY A 130 6.84 -6.76 -13.87
N THR A 131 7.77 -6.26 -14.66
CA THR A 131 7.90 -4.82 -14.95
C THR A 131 6.69 -4.29 -15.71
N THR A 132 5.79 -3.63 -15.01
CA THR A 132 4.68 -2.89 -15.60
C THR A 132 4.68 -1.46 -15.07
N ASN A 133 5.15 -0.51 -15.88
CA ASN A 133 5.13 0.93 -15.59
C ASN A 133 3.71 1.56 -15.65
N LYS A 134 2.64 0.75 -15.56
CA LYS A 134 1.28 1.24 -15.84
C LYS A 134 0.65 2.06 -14.72
N ASP A 135 1.18 1.97 -13.47
CA ASP A 135 0.55 2.59 -12.29
C ASP A 135 1.51 3.50 -11.52
N ILE A 136 2.15 4.45 -12.23
CA ILE A 136 3.12 5.38 -11.62
C ILE A 136 2.50 6.16 -10.45
N GLY A 137 1.24 6.58 -10.56
CA GLY A 137 0.54 7.29 -9.49
C GLY A 137 0.51 6.51 -8.17
N HIS A 138 0.09 5.26 -8.21
CA HIS A 138 0.06 4.40 -7.01
C HIS A 138 1.46 4.07 -6.48
N GLN A 139 2.47 4.00 -7.35
CA GLN A 139 3.85 3.79 -6.91
C GLN A 139 4.40 5.03 -6.18
N ILE A 140 4.10 6.23 -6.67
CA ILE A 140 4.48 7.49 -6.00
C ILE A 140 3.74 7.60 -4.66
N GLU A 141 2.44 7.30 -4.61
CA GLU A 141 1.67 7.23 -3.37
C GLU A 141 2.31 6.27 -2.35
N ASN A 142 2.72 5.08 -2.80
CA ASN A 142 3.44 4.12 -1.95
C ASN A 142 4.78 4.68 -1.42
N ILE A 143 5.54 5.38 -2.25
CA ILE A 143 6.81 5.98 -1.85
C ILE A 143 6.58 7.08 -0.80
N VAL A 144 5.57 7.93 -1.01
CA VAL A 144 5.20 8.97 -0.04
C VAL A 144 4.77 8.33 1.29
N TYR A 145 3.98 7.25 1.24
CA TYR A 145 3.61 6.48 2.43
C TYR A 145 4.85 6.01 3.20
N LEU A 146 5.79 5.34 2.52
CA LEU A 146 7.02 4.82 3.14
C LEU A 146 7.90 5.95 3.72
N GLU A 147 7.97 7.09 3.05
CA GLU A 147 8.73 8.25 3.53
C GLU A 147 8.08 8.88 4.76
N LEU A 148 6.76 9.00 4.80
CA LEU A 148 6.04 9.47 5.99
C LEU A 148 6.23 8.50 7.17
N LEU A 149 6.16 7.19 6.91
CA LEU A 149 6.43 6.16 7.92
C LEU A 149 7.86 6.27 8.46
N ARG A 150 8.86 6.43 7.57
CA ARG A 150 10.27 6.62 7.94
C ARG A 150 10.48 7.86 8.81
N ARG A 151 9.70 8.92 8.60
CA ARG A 151 9.72 10.15 9.41
C ARG A 151 8.99 10.00 10.75
N GLY A 152 8.45 8.83 11.05
CA GLY A 152 7.78 8.53 12.33
C GLY A 152 6.35 9.02 12.43
N TYR A 153 5.67 9.25 11.30
CA TYR A 153 4.23 9.54 11.31
C TYR A 153 3.40 8.27 11.51
N THR A 154 2.32 8.40 12.26
CA THR A 154 1.19 7.48 12.19
C THR A 154 0.30 7.93 11.03
N ILE A 155 0.02 7.02 10.10
CA ILE A 155 -0.60 7.36 8.81
C ILE A 155 -1.96 6.68 8.70
N ASN A 156 -2.95 7.43 8.23
CA ASN A 156 -4.30 6.95 7.95
C ASN A 156 -4.77 7.49 6.60
N ILE A 157 -5.78 6.86 6.00
CA ILE A 157 -6.47 7.38 4.82
C ILE A 157 -7.56 8.35 5.29
N GLY A 158 -7.51 9.60 4.84
CA GLY A 158 -8.46 10.61 5.26
C GLY A 158 -9.80 10.47 4.53
N LYS A 159 -10.91 10.41 5.26
CA LYS A 159 -12.25 10.47 4.69
C LYS A 159 -12.99 11.69 5.21
N SER A 160 -13.47 12.54 4.30
CA SER A 160 -14.36 13.64 4.67
C SER A 160 -15.82 13.19 4.67
N GLY A 161 -16.67 13.80 5.47
CA GLY A 161 -18.08 13.44 5.61
C GLY A 161 -18.92 13.54 4.31
N ARG A 162 -18.33 14.01 3.19
CA ARG A 162 -18.95 14.06 1.86
C ARG A 162 -18.47 12.97 0.92
N GLY A 163 -17.76 11.95 1.47
CA GLY A 163 -17.23 10.83 0.68
C GLY A 163 -15.93 11.12 -0.04
N THR A 164 -15.39 12.33 0.02
CA THR A 164 -14.11 12.69 -0.57
C THR A 164 -12.98 12.08 0.27
N GLU A 165 -11.98 11.52 -0.38
CA GLU A 165 -10.82 10.89 0.23
C GLU A 165 -9.59 11.78 0.08
N VAL A 166 -8.78 11.89 1.13
CA VAL A 166 -7.43 12.44 1.12
C VAL A 166 -6.47 11.29 1.31
N ASP A 167 -5.42 11.22 0.51
CA ASP A 167 -4.54 10.06 0.48
C ASP A 167 -3.95 9.77 1.86
N PHE A 168 -3.44 10.79 2.57
CA PHE A 168 -2.90 10.58 3.90
C PHE A 168 -3.31 11.66 4.91
N VAL A 169 -3.71 11.18 6.09
CA VAL A 169 -3.73 11.93 7.35
C VAL A 169 -2.53 11.43 8.16
N ALA A 170 -1.51 12.25 8.26
CA ALA A 170 -0.27 11.93 8.94
C ALA A 170 -0.22 12.63 10.30
N ILE A 171 0.01 11.86 11.37
CA ILE A 171 0.00 12.37 12.76
C ILE A 171 1.34 12.05 13.41
N ARG A 172 2.00 13.09 13.94
CA ARG A 172 3.22 12.96 14.73
C ARG A 172 3.24 14.02 15.83
N ASP A 173 3.59 13.63 17.05
CA ASP A 173 3.67 14.54 18.21
C ASP A 173 2.38 15.37 18.41
N LYS A 174 1.21 14.75 18.23
CA LYS A 174 -0.13 15.38 18.30
C LYS A 174 -0.38 16.44 17.22
N LYS A 175 0.50 16.58 16.24
CA LYS A 175 0.30 17.44 15.07
C LYS A 175 -0.23 16.61 13.93
N THR A 176 -1.24 17.14 13.25
CA THR A 176 -1.88 16.52 12.09
C THR A 176 -1.48 17.26 10.82
N GLU A 177 -1.20 16.53 9.77
CA GLU A 177 -0.89 17.05 8.44
C GLU A 177 -1.67 16.23 7.40
N TYR A 178 -2.06 16.85 6.29
CA TYR A 178 -2.78 16.20 5.20
C TYR A 178 -1.94 16.19 3.95
N TYR A 179 -1.91 15.05 3.27
CA TYR A 179 -1.16 14.87 2.04
C TYR A 179 -2.04 14.29 0.95
N GLN A 180 -2.01 14.95 -0.20
CA GLN A 180 -2.56 14.45 -1.45
C GLN A 180 -1.39 14.20 -2.40
N VAL A 181 -1.42 13.11 -3.17
CA VAL A 181 -0.31 12.69 -4.03
C VAL A 181 -0.79 12.56 -5.45
N SER A 182 -0.07 13.16 -6.39
CA SER A 182 -0.37 13.06 -7.82
C SER A 182 0.90 12.85 -8.62
N ALA A 183 0.84 12.04 -9.66
CA ALA A 183 1.98 11.85 -10.56
C ALA A 183 2.28 13.09 -11.43
N SER A 184 1.27 13.94 -11.63
CA SER A 184 1.41 15.19 -12.39
C SER A 184 0.19 16.08 -12.14
N VAL A 185 0.40 17.38 -12.14
CA VAL A 185 -0.64 18.42 -12.03
C VAL A 185 -0.47 19.49 -13.14
N LEU A 186 0.14 19.10 -14.25
CA LEU A 186 0.34 20.01 -15.40
C LEU A 186 -0.98 20.41 -16.04
N ASP A 187 -1.99 19.57 -15.97
CA ASP A 187 -3.33 19.86 -16.44
C ASP A 187 -4.16 20.52 -15.32
N GLU A 188 -4.80 21.65 -15.60
CA GLU A 188 -5.55 22.44 -14.63
C GLU A 188 -6.73 21.66 -14.03
N SER A 189 -7.39 20.83 -14.80
CA SER A 189 -8.49 19.98 -14.32
C SER A 189 -7.99 18.90 -13.34
N THR A 190 -6.80 18.36 -13.58
CA THR A 190 -6.14 17.43 -12.66
C THR A 190 -5.73 18.14 -11.37
N LEU A 191 -5.11 19.31 -11.47
CA LEU A 191 -4.76 20.12 -10.29
C LEU A 191 -5.98 20.42 -9.41
N GLU A 192 -7.09 20.87 -10.02
CA GLU A 192 -8.31 21.18 -9.28
C GLU A 192 -8.92 19.93 -8.62
N ARG A 193 -8.92 18.80 -9.32
CA ARG A 193 -9.37 17.50 -8.76
C ARG A 193 -8.56 17.11 -7.53
N GLU A 194 -7.23 17.20 -7.60
CA GLU A 194 -6.33 16.82 -6.49
C GLU A 194 -6.38 17.81 -5.32
N LEU A 195 -6.64 19.09 -5.58
CA LEU A 195 -6.80 20.11 -4.52
C LEU A 195 -8.17 20.05 -3.84
N THR A 196 -9.21 19.56 -4.52
CA THR A 196 -10.59 19.56 -4.01
C THR A 196 -10.73 18.86 -2.65
N PRO A 197 -10.16 17.65 -2.41
CA PRO A 197 -10.21 16.99 -1.10
C PRO A 197 -9.61 17.86 0.01
N LEU A 198 -8.47 18.49 -0.24
CA LEU A 198 -7.78 19.33 0.74
C LEU A 198 -8.55 20.62 1.05
N LYS A 199 -9.15 21.26 0.03
CA LYS A 199 -9.98 22.48 0.19
C LYS A 199 -11.25 22.21 1.01
N GLN A 200 -11.77 20.99 1.01
CA GLN A 200 -12.97 20.61 1.77
C GLN A 200 -12.71 20.42 3.28
N ILE A 201 -11.45 20.26 3.68
CA ILE A 201 -11.07 20.15 5.09
C ILE A 201 -11.03 21.56 5.69
N LYS A 202 -11.92 21.83 6.67
CA LYS A 202 -12.12 23.16 7.24
C LYS A 202 -11.23 23.51 8.42
N ASP A 203 -10.37 22.57 8.86
CA ASP A 203 -9.42 22.85 9.94
C ASP A 203 -8.18 23.63 9.44
N SER A 204 -7.36 24.09 10.40
CA SER A 204 -6.17 24.90 10.16
C SER A 204 -4.87 24.09 10.01
N TYR A 205 -4.97 22.75 10.00
CA TYR A 205 -3.76 21.92 9.86
C TYR A 205 -3.14 22.05 8.48
N PRO A 206 -1.81 21.88 8.37
CA PRO A 206 -1.09 21.94 7.09
C PRO A 206 -1.64 20.94 6.07
N LYS A 207 -1.70 21.37 4.82
CA LYS A 207 -2.19 20.59 3.69
C LYS A 207 -1.19 20.64 2.57
N PHE A 208 -0.75 19.51 2.09
CA PHE A 208 0.32 19.37 1.09
C PHE A 208 -0.20 18.60 -0.13
N LEU A 209 0.12 19.11 -1.30
CA LEU A 209 0.02 18.39 -2.57
C LEU A 209 1.44 18.02 -2.99
N ILE A 210 1.70 16.71 -3.11
CA ILE A 210 2.99 16.15 -3.55
C ILE A 210 2.86 15.76 -5.02
N THR A 211 3.80 16.22 -5.86
CA THR A 211 3.82 15.94 -7.30
C THR A 211 5.18 15.52 -7.77
#